data_c7c577081e9c6588ba927392cb53e79e
#
_entry.id   c7c577081e9c6588ba927392cb53e79e
#
_cell.length_a   1.000
_cell.length_b   1.000
_cell.length_c   1.000
_cell.angle_alpha   90.00
_cell.angle_beta   90.00
_cell.angle_gamma   90.00
#
_symmetry.space_group_name_H-M   'P 1'
#
loop_
_entity.id
_entity.type
_entity.pdbx_description
1 polymer ?
#
loop_
_entity_poly.entity_id
_entity_poly.type
_entity_poly.pdbx_seq_one_letter_code
_entity_poly.pdbx_strand_id
1 'polypeptide(L)'
;MSNLRALEVFLAVVDQGSFAAAGETIGLTQSAISLQIKALEQDFETVLFDRSKRPPILNAEGVLLAQKSRGLINQFNELKQSFIEHNYSGTLHIGTVPTVLTGILPCALSAMRKKHPRLLVNLITGLSRELTVMVQKGEIDGAIVTEPLHLPAELNWLPFAAEPLVVISPPGTEGLLDTELLTRYPFLQFKKHSWVGNLIDTHLKQRKIQVKSNMAVDSLESISLMVAEGLGVSIVPLRSHCHNLNSKVVISPFGKKPIKRIVGLIQRVANPNAELIRVLHEILMSKTNQAMSTQND
;
A
#
# COMPACT_ATOMS: atom_id res chain seq x y z
N MET A 1 -15.60 -29.48 12.43
CA MET A 1 -14.97 -28.31 11.74
C MET A 1 -13.55 -28.71 11.39
N SER A 2 -12.96 -28.22 10.29
CA SER A 2 -11.58 -28.61 9.97
C SER A 2 -10.63 -28.00 11.01
N ASN A 3 -9.64 -28.77 11.47
CA ASN A 3 -8.62 -28.32 12.44
C ASN A 3 -7.92 -27.03 12.00
N LEU A 4 -7.87 -26.78 10.68
CA LEU A 4 -7.29 -25.55 10.13
C LEU A 4 -8.07 -24.29 10.53
N ARG A 5 -9.42 -24.35 10.54
CA ARG A 5 -10.25 -23.22 10.97
C ARG A 5 -10.05 -22.90 12.44
N ALA A 6 -9.85 -23.91 13.28
CA ALA A 6 -9.54 -23.71 14.69
C ALA A 6 -8.18 -23.04 14.90
N LEU A 7 -7.18 -23.36 14.06
CA LEU A 7 -5.88 -22.69 14.07
C LEU A 7 -5.96 -21.23 13.60
N GLU A 8 -6.79 -20.93 12.58
CA GLU A 8 -7.04 -19.54 12.16
C GLU A 8 -7.67 -18.71 13.28
N VAL A 9 -8.66 -19.25 13.97
CA VAL A 9 -9.32 -18.62 15.12
C VAL A 9 -8.32 -18.40 16.26
N PHE A 10 -7.49 -19.39 16.54
CA PHE A 10 -6.44 -19.30 17.54
C PHE A 10 -5.45 -18.16 17.21
N LEU A 11 -4.96 -18.09 15.98
CA LEU A 11 -4.05 -17.01 15.56
C LEU A 11 -4.71 -15.63 15.62
N ALA A 12 -6.00 -15.51 15.28
CA ALA A 12 -6.73 -14.26 15.44
C ALA A 12 -6.77 -13.79 16.91
N VAL A 13 -6.94 -14.73 17.87
CA VAL A 13 -6.87 -14.40 19.30
C VAL A 13 -5.48 -13.95 19.70
N VAL A 14 -4.43 -14.59 19.16
CA VAL A 14 -3.03 -14.23 19.41
C VAL A 14 -2.72 -12.82 18.89
N ASP A 15 -3.17 -12.50 17.67
CA ASP A 15 -2.87 -11.23 16.99
C ASP A 15 -3.66 -10.06 17.59
N GLN A 16 -4.89 -10.30 18.04
CA GLN A 16 -5.75 -9.29 18.65
C GLN A 16 -5.54 -9.13 20.17
N GLY A 17 -4.83 -10.07 20.79
CA GLY A 17 -4.57 -10.06 22.23
C GLY A 17 -5.80 -10.26 23.12
N SER A 18 -7.00 -10.44 22.54
CA SER A 18 -8.23 -10.73 23.29
C SER A 18 -9.24 -11.57 22.50
N PHE A 19 -10.01 -12.40 23.21
CA PHE A 19 -11.05 -13.25 22.65
C PHE A 19 -12.21 -12.43 22.04
N ALA A 20 -12.54 -11.28 22.66
CA ALA A 20 -13.59 -10.40 22.18
C ALA A 20 -13.20 -9.70 20.87
N ALA A 21 -12.01 -9.07 20.82
CA ALA A 21 -11.51 -8.39 19.63
C ALA A 21 -11.30 -9.37 18.45
N ALA A 22 -10.82 -10.59 18.71
CA ALA A 22 -10.75 -11.64 17.70
C ALA A 22 -12.14 -11.97 17.14
N GLY A 23 -13.17 -12.01 18.00
CA GLY A 23 -14.55 -12.26 17.59
C GLY A 23 -15.08 -11.22 16.62
N GLU A 24 -14.87 -9.96 16.92
CA GLU A 24 -15.23 -8.84 16.03
C GLU A 24 -14.53 -8.95 14.67
N THR A 25 -13.25 -9.32 14.67
CA THR A 25 -12.43 -9.41 13.44
C THR A 25 -12.92 -10.55 12.52
N ILE A 26 -13.30 -11.70 13.07
CA ILE A 26 -13.65 -12.90 12.29
C ILE A 26 -15.15 -13.20 12.23
N GLY A 27 -16.01 -12.31 12.77
CA GLY A 27 -17.46 -12.44 12.74
C GLY A 27 -18.01 -13.55 13.62
N LEU A 28 -17.37 -13.83 14.77
CA LEU A 28 -17.79 -14.82 15.74
C LEU A 28 -18.05 -14.20 17.12
N THR A 29 -18.94 -14.81 17.89
CA THR A 29 -19.13 -14.42 19.30
C THR A 29 -17.94 -14.87 20.15
N GLN A 30 -17.65 -14.15 21.24
CA GLN A 30 -16.59 -14.52 22.19
C GLN A 30 -16.78 -15.95 22.74
N SER A 31 -18.02 -16.36 22.97
CA SER A 31 -18.34 -17.73 23.43
C SER A 31 -17.99 -18.78 22.38
N ALA A 32 -18.27 -18.49 21.09
CA ALA A 32 -17.91 -19.39 19.99
C ALA A 32 -16.39 -19.53 19.84
N ILE A 33 -15.64 -18.44 19.97
CA ILE A 33 -14.17 -18.49 19.99
C ILE A 33 -13.67 -19.30 21.17
N SER A 34 -14.16 -19.05 22.38
CA SER A 34 -13.76 -19.80 23.58
C SER A 34 -13.99 -21.30 23.42
N LEU A 35 -15.09 -21.70 22.78
CA LEU A 35 -15.40 -23.10 22.51
C LEU A 35 -14.41 -23.70 21.49
N GLN A 36 -14.08 -22.96 20.42
CA GLN A 36 -13.10 -23.42 19.43
C GLN A 36 -11.69 -23.55 19.99
N ILE A 37 -11.26 -22.59 20.83
CA ILE A 37 -9.97 -22.68 21.53
C ILE A 37 -9.95 -23.90 22.47
N LYS A 38 -11.04 -24.14 23.22
CA LYS A 38 -11.12 -25.31 24.10
C LYS A 38 -11.09 -26.63 23.32
N ALA A 39 -11.73 -26.70 22.17
CA ALA A 39 -11.65 -27.86 21.28
C ALA A 39 -10.21 -28.05 20.76
N LEU A 40 -9.51 -26.97 20.40
CA LEU A 40 -8.12 -27.01 19.96
C LEU A 40 -7.19 -27.49 21.09
N GLU A 41 -7.39 -27.01 22.32
CA GLU A 41 -6.66 -27.46 23.52
C GLU A 41 -6.87 -28.95 23.78
N GLN A 42 -8.09 -29.47 23.50
CA GLN A 42 -8.39 -30.91 23.61
C GLN A 42 -7.72 -31.72 22.50
N ASP A 43 -7.74 -31.24 21.23
CA ASP A 43 -7.10 -31.92 20.09
C ASP A 43 -5.58 -32.05 20.28
N PHE A 44 -4.94 -31.05 20.89
CA PHE A 44 -3.51 -31.05 21.18
C PHE A 44 -3.15 -31.57 22.59
N GLU A 45 -4.15 -32.00 23.35
CA GLU A 45 -4.01 -32.50 24.74
C GLU A 45 -3.18 -31.55 25.64
N THR A 46 -3.29 -30.23 25.41
CA THR A 46 -2.52 -29.21 26.12
C THR A 46 -3.31 -27.92 26.30
N VAL A 47 -2.97 -27.16 27.32
CA VAL A 47 -3.52 -25.82 27.57
C VAL A 47 -2.64 -24.81 26.82
N LEU A 48 -3.26 -23.86 26.12
CA LEU A 48 -2.57 -22.86 25.30
C LEU A 48 -2.51 -21.48 25.94
N PHE A 49 -3.43 -21.21 26.90
CA PHE A 49 -3.55 -19.92 27.56
C PHE A 49 -3.43 -20.04 29.07
N ASP A 50 -2.66 -19.15 29.68
CA ASP A 50 -2.69 -18.90 31.13
C ASP A 50 -3.94 -18.05 31.45
N ARG A 51 -4.95 -18.70 32.01
CA ARG A 51 -6.24 -18.08 32.37
C ARG A 51 -6.25 -17.44 33.76
N SER A 52 -5.15 -17.53 34.50
CA SER A 52 -5.00 -16.82 35.78
C SER A 52 -4.86 -15.32 35.59
N LYS A 53 -4.45 -14.90 34.38
CA LYS A 53 -4.30 -13.50 33.98
C LYS A 53 -5.54 -12.98 33.25
N ARG A 54 -5.76 -11.68 33.32
CA ARG A 54 -6.88 -10.98 32.65
C ARG A 54 -6.33 -9.78 31.86
N PRO A 55 -6.37 -9.81 30.51
CA PRO A 55 -6.85 -10.90 29.64
C PRO A 55 -5.94 -12.14 29.72
N PRO A 56 -6.44 -13.34 29.35
CA PRO A 56 -5.65 -14.56 29.22
C PRO A 56 -4.47 -14.35 28.27
N ILE A 57 -3.29 -14.82 28.65
CA ILE A 57 -2.05 -14.72 27.84
C ILE A 57 -1.60 -16.10 27.39
N LEU A 58 -0.87 -16.17 26.27
CA LEU A 58 -0.28 -17.42 25.82
C LEU A 58 0.71 -17.97 26.86
N ASN A 59 0.67 -19.28 27.09
CA ASN A 59 1.74 -20.01 27.76
C ASN A 59 2.82 -20.46 26.74
N ALA A 60 3.85 -21.19 27.17
CA ALA A 60 4.94 -21.65 26.31
C ALA A 60 4.45 -22.52 25.13
N GLU A 61 3.49 -23.44 25.40
CA GLU A 61 2.89 -24.30 24.38
C GLU A 61 2.05 -23.49 23.37
N GLY A 62 1.32 -22.50 23.85
CA GLY A 62 0.59 -21.56 23.00
C GLY A 62 1.49 -20.77 22.06
N VAL A 63 2.64 -20.29 22.55
CA VAL A 63 3.63 -19.60 21.72
C VAL A 63 4.22 -20.53 20.66
N LEU A 64 4.56 -21.75 21.03
CA LEU A 64 5.06 -22.76 20.09
C LEU A 64 4.02 -23.10 19.01
N LEU A 65 2.77 -23.34 19.44
CA LEU A 65 1.66 -23.63 18.49
C LEU A 65 1.45 -22.44 17.54
N ALA A 66 1.46 -21.18 18.02
CA ALA A 66 1.30 -20.01 17.18
C ALA A 66 2.36 -19.92 16.08
N GLN A 67 3.63 -20.13 16.44
CA GLN A 67 4.73 -20.15 15.47
C GLN A 67 4.55 -21.23 14.40
N LYS A 68 4.25 -22.47 14.80
CA LYS A 68 4.05 -23.59 13.87
C LYS A 68 2.79 -23.42 13.01
N SER A 69 1.70 -22.93 13.60
CA SER A 69 0.44 -22.73 12.89
C SER A 69 0.51 -21.68 11.78
N ARG A 70 1.29 -20.60 11.98
CA ARG A 70 1.51 -19.60 10.92
C ARG A 70 2.12 -20.23 9.66
N GLY A 71 3.15 -21.06 9.83
CA GLY A 71 3.78 -21.80 8.73
C GLY A 71 2.82 -22.75 8.03
N LEU A 72 2.04 -23.52 8.80
CA LEU A 72 1.07 -24.47 8.26
C LEU A 72 -0.06 -23.79 7.48
N ILE A 73 -0.60 -22.69 8.00
CA ILE A 73 -1.65 -21.91 7.31
C ILE A 73 -1.11 -21.28 6.03
N ASN A 74 0.12 -20.77 6.04
CA ASN A 74 0.75 -20.26 4.83
C ASN A 74 0.93 -21.36 3.77
N GLN A 75 1.45 -22.52 4.14
CA GLN A 75 1.58 -23.67 3.24
C GLN A 75 0.23 -24.15 2.69
N PHE A 76 -0.81 -24.18 3.53
CA PHE A 76 -2.15 -24.53 3.07
C PHE A 76 -2.75 -23.51 2.10
N ASN A 77 -2.50 -22.24 2.34
CA ASN A 77 -2.92 -21.17 1.43
C ASN A 77 -2.14 -21.22 0.11
N GLU A 78 -0.84 -21.51 0.16
CA GLU A 78 -0.02 -21.77 -1.04
C GLU A 78 -0.55 -22.99 -1.80
N LEU A 79 -0.90 -24.08 -1.10
CA LEU A 79 -1.50 -25.26 -1.72
C LEU A 79 -2.87 -24.91 -2.34
N LYS A 80 -3.75 -24.20 -1.63
CA LYS A 80 -5.00 -23.69 -2.21
C LYS A 80 -4.74 -22.83 -3.46
N GLN A 81 -3.78 -21.94 -3.39
CA GLN A 81 -3.41 -21.11 -4.53
C GLN A 81 -2.89 -21.94 -5.71
N SER A 82 -2.14 -23.01 -5.48
CA SER A 82 -1.66 -23.88 -6.55
C SER A 82 -2.79 -24.64 -7.28
N PHE A 83 -3.89 -24.94 -6.59
CA PHE A 83 -5.12 -25.49 -7.20
C PHE A 83 -6.05 -24.44 -7.78
N ILE A 84 -6.01 -23.22 -7.25
CA ILE A 84 -6.70 -22.02 -7.76
C ILE A 84 -5.83 -21.34 -8.85
N GLU A 85 -4.66 -21.86 -9.18
CA GLU A 85 -3.92 -21.44 -10.37
C GLU A 85 -4.77 -21.66 -11.63
N HIS A 86 -5.87 -20.92 -11.67
CA HIS A 86 -6.45 -20.56 -12.93
C HIS A 86 -5.34 -19.83 -13.67
N ASN A 87 -4.78 -20.49 -14.68
CA ASN A 87 -3.96 -19.84 -15.70
C ASN A 87 -4.84 -18.72 -16.28
N TYR A 88 -4.90 -17.59 -15.57
CA TYR A 88 -5.64 -16.45 -16.07
C TYR A 88 -5.11 -16.13 -17.47
N SER A 89 -6.01 -16.22 -18.45
CA SER A 89 -5.75 -15.87 -19.83
C SER A 89 -6.70 -14.74 -20.23
N GLY A 90 -6.31 -13.94 -21.17
CA GLY A 90 -7.08 -12.79 -21.61
C GLY A 90 -6.33 -11.49 -21.39
N THR A 91 -7.03 -10.37 -21.47
CA THR A 91 -6.44 -9.04 -21.35
C THR A 91 -7.00 -8.31 -20.15
N LEU A 92 -6.12 -7.79 -19.29
CA LEU A 92 -6.46 -6.92 -18.18
C LEU A 92 -6.08 -5.49 -18.54
N HIS A 93 -7.07 -4.60 -18.55
CA HIS A 93 -6.90 -3.17 -18.85
C HIS A 93 -6.73 -2.36 -17.57
N ILE A 94 -5.53 -1.84 -17.31
CA ILE A 94 -5.21 -1.10 -16.08
C ILE A 94 -4.81 0.35 -16.41
N GLY A 95 -5.52 1.29 -15.77
CA GLY A 95 -5.09 2.67 -15.71
C GLY A 95 -4.03 2.87 -14.62
N THR A 96 -3.08 3.76 -14.82
CA THR A 96 -2.10 4.10 -13.78
C THR A 96 -1.64 5.55 -13.88
N VAL A 97 -1.43 6.19 -12.74
CA VAL A 97 -0.76 7.48 -12.72
C VAL A 97 0.72 7.32 -13.06
N PRO A 98 1.36 8.26 -13.78
CA PRO A 98 2.76 8.15 -14.22
C PRO A 98 3.72 7.82 -13.08
N THR A 99 3.50 8.40 -11.91
CA THR A 99 4.36 8.21 -10.73
C THR A 99 4.39 6.77 -10.20
N VAL A 100 3.38 5.96 -10.45
CA VAL A 100 3.34 4.54 -10.09
C VAL A 100 3.95 3.68 -11.19
N LEU A 101 3.75 4.10 -12.45
CA LEU A 101 4.31 3.40 -13.61
C LEU A 101 5.84 3.35 -13.55
N THR A 102 6.49 4.42 -13.11
CA THR A 102 7.94 4.50 -12.94
C THR A 102 8.42 4.06 -11.55
N GLY A 103 7.50 3.65 -10.67
CA GLY A 103 7.79 3.18 -9.31
C GLY A 103 7.62 1.66 -9.17
N ILE A 104 6.64 1.27 -8.34
CA ILE A 104 6.41 -0.11 -7.92
C ILE A 104 5.82 -1.01 -9.01
N LEU A 105 5.09 -0.44 -9.98
CA LEU A 105 4.29 -1.21 -10.95
C LEU A 105 5.13 -2.16 -11.82
N PRO A 106 6.32 -1.80 -12.32
CA PRO A 106 7.14 -2.73 -13.11
C PRO A 106 7.50 -4.01 -12.35
N CYS A 107 7.85 -3.88 -11.06
CA CYS A 107 8.15 -5.03 -10.20
C CYS A 107 6.90 -5.91 -9.97
N ALA A 108 5.74 -5.29 -9.77
CA ALA A 108 4.48 -6.00 -9.59
C ALA A 108 4.06 -6.74 -10.88
N LEU A 109 4.18 -6.11 -12.04
CA LEU A 109 3.88 -6.72 -13.33
C LEU A 109 4.85 -7.86 -13.68
N SER A 110 6.13 -7.71 -13.33
CA SER A 110 7.10 -8.81 -13.49
C SER A 110 6.71 -10.04 -12.67
N ALA A 111 6.28 -9.84 -11.41
CA ALA A 111 5.78 -10.92 -10.56
C ALA A 111 4.47 -11.52 -11.11
N MET A 112 3.56 -10.67 -11.56
CA MET A 112 2.29 -11.09 -12.17
C MET A 112 2.51 -11.93 -13.45
N ARG A 113 3.42 -11.50 -14.31
CA ARG A 113 3.78 -12.25 -15.54
C ARG A 113 4.38 -13.63 -15.25
N LYS A 114 5.21 -13.74 -14.20
CA LYS A 114 5.77 -15.03 -13.78
C LYS A 114 4.68 -15.99 -13.30
N LYS A 115 3.69 -15.47 -12.58
CA LYS A 115 2.58 -16.25 -12.01
C LYS A 115 1.50 -16.57 -13.05
N HIS A 116 1.26 -15.65 -14.00
CA HIS A 116 0.20 -15.74 -15.01
C HIS A 116 0.74 -15.42 -16.41
N PRO A 117 1.55 -16.30 -17.02
CA PRO A 117 2.27 -16.02 -18.28
C PRO A 117 1.37 -15.81 -19.50
N ARG A 118 0.09 -16.26 -19.45
CA ARG A 118 -0.88 -16.08 -20.53
C ARG A 118 -1.73 -14.81 -20.39
N LEU A 119 -1.57 -14.07 -19.28
CA LEU A 119 -2.29 -12.82 -19.06
C LEU A 119 -1.59 -11.69 -19.80
N LEU A 120 -2.32 -11.00 -20.67
CA LEU A 120 -1.89 -9.75 -21.27
C LEU A 120 -2.34 -8.59 -20.36
N VAL A 121 -1.46 -7.62 -20.13
CA VAL A 121 -1.78 -6.41 -19.38
C VAL A 121 -1.61 -5.21 -20.28
N ASN A 122 -2.72 -4.51 -20.55
CA ASN A 122 -2.72 -3.23 -21.25
C ASN A 122 -2.69 -2.10 -20.23
N LEU A 123 -1.71 -1.20 -20.36
CA LEU A 123 -1.54 -0.06 -19.47
C LEU A 123 -1.96 1.24 -20.16
N ILE A 124 -2.75 2.04 -19.46
CA ILE A 124 -3.14 3.40 -19.86
C ILE A 124 -2.66 4.36 -18.78
N THR A 125 -1.97 5.41 -19.18
CA THR A 125 -1.53 6.46 -18.26
C THR A 125 -2.46 7.66 -18.32
N GLY A 126 -2.76 8.24 -17.15
CA GLY A 126 -3.62 9.41 -17.07
C GLY A 126 -3.63 10.04 -15.68
N LEU A 127 -4.44 11.07 -15.50
CA LEU A 127 -4.70 11.66 -14.19
C LEU A 127 -5.67 10.77 -13.40
N SER A 128 -5.53 10.75 -12.08
CA SER A 128 -6.38 9.95 -11.19
C SER A 128 -7.87 10.15 -11.48
N ARG A 129 -8.30 11.41 -11.72
CA ARG A 129 -9.71 11.72 -12.02
C ARG A 129 -10.19 11.09 -13.33
N GLU A 130 -9.39 11.20 -14.38
CA GLU A 130 -9.72 10.66 -15.71
C GLU A 130 -9.82 9.14 -15.65
N LEU A 131 -8.82 8.50 -15.04
CA LEU A 131 -8.76 7.06 -14.86
C LEU A 131 -9.93 6.54 -14.01
N THR A 132 -10.33 7.28 -12.96
CA THR A 132 -11.51 6.92 -12.15
C THR A 132 -12.78 6.91 -12.98
N VAL A 133 -12.97 7.91 -13.86
CA VAL A 133 -14.13 7.96 -14.78
C VAL A 133 -14.10 6.80 -15.77
N MET A 134 -12.94 6.43 -16.31
CA MET A 134 -12.80 5.26 -17.21
C MET A 134 -13.17 3.94 -16.51
N VAL A 135 -12.75 3.77 -15.25
CA VAL A 135 -13.17 2.60 -14.45
C VAL A 135 -14.67 2.59 -14.23
N GLN A 136 -15.26 3.73 -13.87
CA GLN A 136 -16.69 3.90 -13.63
C GLN A 136 -17.53 3.54 -14.85
N LYS A 137 -17.09 3.97 -16.05
CA LYS A 137 -17.71 3.63 -17.32
C LYS A 137 -17.45 2.20 -17.81
N GLY A 138 -16.50 1.49 -17.18
CA GLY A 138 -16.10 0.15 -17.62
C GLY A 138 -15.19 0.09 -18.84
N GLU A 139 -14.58 1.22 -19.19
CA GLU A 139 -13.61 1.29 -20.28
C GLU A 139 -12.29 0.60 -19.92
N ILE A 140 -11.97 0.52 -18.62
CA ILE A 140 -10.86 -0.23 -18.04
C ILE A 140 -11.30 -1.03 -16.81
N ASP A 141 -10.59 -2.11 -16.49
CA ASP A 141 -10.93 -3.02 -15.39
C ASP A 141 -10.63 -2.44 -14.01
N GLY A 142 -9.57 -1.67 -13.94
CA GLY A 142 -9.15 -0.99 -12.71
C GLY A 142 -8.14 0.11 -12.98
N ALA A 143 -7.87 0.93 -11.96
CA ALA A 143 -6.87 1.97 -12.04
C ALA A 143 -6.10 2.14 -10.74
N ILE A 144 -4.79 2.34 -10.86
CA ILE A 144 -3.91 2.68 -9.75
C ILE A 144 -3.79 4.19 -9.69
N VAL A 145 -4.30 4.78 -8.61
CA VAL A 145 -4.46 6.22 -8.45
C VAL A 145 -4.05 6.70 -7.06
N THR A 146 -3.93 7.99 -6.87
CA THR A 146 -3.88 8.60 -5.54
C THR A 146 -5.27 8.55 -4.91
N GLU A 147 -5.37 8.48 -3.59
CA GLU A 147 -6.61 8.42 -2.83
C GLU A 147 -7.62 9.49 -3.29
N PRO A 148 -8.84 9.08 -3.66
CA PRO A 148 -9.88 10.02 -4.06
C PRO A 148 -10.46 10.75 -2.85
N LEU A 149 -10.75 12.06 -3.00
CA LEU A 149 -11.46 12.83 -1.97
C LEU A 149 -12.90 12.32 -1.77
N HIS A 150 -13.53 11.86 -2.86
CA HIS A 150 -14.86 11.26 -2.87
C HIS A 150 -14.80 10.00 -3.73
N LEU A 151 -15.24 8.90 -3.17
CA LEU A 151 -15.36 7.62 -3.89
C LEU A 151 -16.83 7.40 -4.28
N PRO A 152 -17.16 7.28 -5.56
CA PRO A 152 -18.50 6.87 -6.01
C PRO A 152 -18.89 5.52 -5.42
N ALA A 153 -20.19 5.34 -5.10
CA ALA A 153 -20.69 4.13 -4.42
C ALA A 153 -20.51 2.84 -5.23
N GLU A 154 -20.44 2.94 -6.55
CA GLU A 154 -20.20 1.84 -7.48
C GLU A 154 -18.74 1.43 -7.61
N LEU A 155 -17.82 2.12 -6.91
CA LEU A 155 -16.38 1.83 -6.93
C LEU A 155 -15.90 1.35 -5.57
N ASN A 156 -14.93 0.43 -5.59
CA ASN A 156 -14.17 -0.02 -4.44
C ASN A 156 -12.77 0.58 -4.49
N TRP A 157 -12.27 0.99 -3.31
CA TRP A 157 -10.92 1.50 -3.09
C TRP A 157 -10.09 0.50 -2.30
N LEU A 158 -8.94 0.11 -2.85
CA LEU A 158 -8.01 -0.84 -2.28
C LEU A 158 -6.64 -0.17 -2.09
N PRO A 159 -6.36 0.47 -0.94
CA PRO A 159 -5.07 1.11 -0.70
C PRO A 159 -3.95 0.08 -0.55
N PHE A 160 -2.74 0.40 -1.01
CA PHE A 160 -1.58 -0.47 -0.87
C PHE A 160 -0.28 0.24 -0.49
N ALA A 161 -0.17 1.55 -0.66
CA ALA A 161 1.04 2.30 -0.30
C ALA A 161 0.71 3.66 0.32
N ALA A 162 1.53 4.06 1.30
CA ALA A 162 1.49 5.36 1.94
C ALA A 162 2.85 6.04 1.78
N GLU A 163 2.96 6.97 0.84
CA GLU A 163 4.21 7.63 0.45
C GLU A 163 4.33 8.99 1.13
N PRO A 164 5.34 9.22 1.98
CA PRO A 164 5.53 10.52 2.61
C PRO A 164 5.89 11.57 1.55
N LEU A 165 5.35 12.79 1.71
CA LEU A 165 5.80 13.96 0.95
C LEU A 165 7.11 14.47 1.57
N VAL A 166 8.08 14.74 0.71
CA VAL A 166 9.40 15.27 1.09
C VAL A 166 9.74 16.48 0.23
N VAL A 167 10.57 17.35 0.77
CA VAL A 167 11.22 18.40 -0.03
C VAL A 167 12.50 17.84 -0.61
N ILE A 168 12.67 17.98 -1.92
CA ILE A 168 13.96 17.73 -2.58
C ILE A 168 14.61 19.04 -2.95
N SER A 169 15.92 19.13 -2.73
CA SER A 169 16.72 20.35 -2.94
C SER A 169 18.10 20.01 -3.52
N PRO A 170 18.80 20.96 -4.12
CA PRO A 170 20.12 20.73 -4.69
C PRO A 170 21.18 20.44 -3.62
N PRO A 171 22.34 19.86 -4.01
CA PRO A 171 23.49 19.69 -3.11
C PRO A 171 23.90 21.02 -2.46
N GLY A 172 24.40 20.94 -1.22
CA GLY A 172 24.82 22.13 -0.47
C GLY A 172 23.68 22.79 0.32
N THR A 173 22.51 22.17 0.39
CA THR A 173 21.36 22.66 1.16
C THR A 173 21.06 21.79 2.41
N GLU A 174 21.99 20.91 2.77
CA GLU A 174 21.87 20.01 3.91
C GLU A 174 21.66 20.80 5.21
N GLY A 175 20.76 20.31 6.06
CA GLY A 175 20.46 20.92 7.35
C GLY A 175 19.48 22.10 7.30
N LEU A 176 19.09 22.61 6.13
CA LEU A 176 18.07 23.64 6.00
C LEU A 176 16.68 23.04 6.29
N LEU A 177 15.85 23.85 6.95
CA LEU A 177 14.45 23.49 7.19
C LEU A 177 13.64 23.58 5.88
N ASP A 178 12.60 22.77 5.77
CA ASP A 178 11.71 22.77 4.62
C ASP A 178 11.10 24.18 4.32
N THR A 179 10.79 24.94 5.35
CA THR A 179 10.28 26.32 5.23
C THR A 179 11.33 27.26 4.63
N GLU A 180 12.61 27.09 4.98
CA GLU A 180 13.70 27.89 4.42
C GLU A 180 13.92 27.53 2.96
N LEU A 181 13.97 26.23 2.64
CA LEU A 181 14.09 25.74 1.27
C LEU A 181 12.97 26.28 0.37
N LEU A 182 11.72 26.16 0.80
CA LEU A 182 10.54 26.53 0.03
C LEU A 182 10.35 28.05 -0.13
N THR A 183 10.93 28.88 0.74
CA THR A 183 10.81 30.35 0.66
C THR A 183 12.00 31.01 -0.03
N ARG A 184 13.20 30.43 0.09
CA ARG A 184 14.44 31.03 -0.46
C ARG A 184 14.73 30.62 -1.89
N TYR A 185 14.38 29.38 -2.27
CA TYR A 185 14.70 28.82 -3.59
C TYR A 185 13.50 28.89 -4.55
N PRO A 186 13.72 28.95 -5.87
CA PRO A 186 12.67 28.79 -6.86
C PRO A 186 11.95 27.46 -6.68
N PHE A 187 10.64 27.45 -6.82
CA PHE A 187 9.82 26.25 -6.64
C PHE A 187 9.46 25.61 -7.99
N LEU A 188 9.86 24.38 -8.19
CA LEU A 188 9.45 23.55 -9.32
C LEU A 188 8.14 22.85 -8.96
N GLN A 189 7.04 23.31 -9.53
CA GLN A 189 5.71 22.82 -9.19
C GLN A 189 5.40 21.52 -9.92
N PHE A 190 5.03 20.49 -9.17
CA PHE A 190 4.46 19.29 -9.76
C PHE A 190 3.04 19.57 -10.25
N LYS A 191 2.69 19.04 -11.42
CA LYS A 191 1.41 19.20 -12.17
C LYS A 191 0.21 19.61 -11.30
N LYS A 192 -0.21 20.87 -11.43
CA LYS A 192 -1.15 21.57 -10.55
C LYS A 192 -2.54 20.91 -10.44
N HIS A 193 -2.98 20.22 -11.49
CA HIS A 193 -4.33 19.60 -11.55
C HIS A 193 -4.31 18.10 -11.20
N SER A 194 -3.19 17.56 -10.74
CA SER A 194 -3.15 16.20 -10.19
C SER A 194 -3.62 16.17 -8.75
N TRP A 195 -4.15 15.04 -8.29
CA TRP A 195 -4.56 14.90 -6.89
C TRP A 195 -3.37 15.09 -5.92
N VAL A 196 -2.18 14.64 -6.28
CA VAL A 196 -0.98 14.89 -5.48
C VAL A 196 -0.58 16.37 -5.49
N GLY A 197 -0.71 17.07 -6.61
CA GLY A 197 -0.48 18.51 -6.68
C GLY A 197 -1.44 19.30 -5.80
N ASN A 198 -2.72 18.94 -5.81
CA ASN A 198 -3.74 19.53 -4.92
C ASN A 198 -3.44 19.25 -3.44
N LEU A 199 -2.95 18.06 -3.10
CA LEU A 199 -2.52 17.71 -1.75
C LEU A 199 -1.39 18.62 -1.28
N ILE A 200 -0.35 18.81 -2.12
CA ILE A 200 0.78 19.70 -1.86
C ILE A 200 0.29 21.14 -1.65
N ASP A 201 -0.52 21.66 -2.58
CA ASP A 201 -1.04 23.04 -2.52
C ASP A 201 -1.88 23.27 -1.25
N THR A 202 -2.69 22.29 -0.86
CA THR A 202 -3.49 22.34 0.37
C THR A 202 -2.59 22.50 1.60
N HIS A 203 -1.55 21.68 1.70
CA HIS A 203 -0.64 21.75 2.85
C HIS A 203 0.24 22.99 2.86
N LEU A 204 0.69 23.48 1.71
CA LEU A 204 1.38 24.78 1.61
C LEU A 204 0.50 25.91 2.14
N LYS A 205 -0.79 25.96 1.74
CA LYS A 205 -1.76 26.93 2.22
C LYS A 205 -2.01 26.82 3.72
N GLN A 206 -2.25 25.62 4.24
CA GLN A 206 -2.44 25.37 5.68
C GLN A 206 -1.25 25.82 6.52
N ARG A 207 -0.04 25.62 6.01
CA ARG A 207 1.21 26.04 6.65
C ARG A 207 1.60 27.50 6.36
N LYS A 208 0.79 28.24 5.58
CA LYS A 208 1.04 29.63 5.17
C LYS A 208 2.40 29.83 4.48
N ILE A 209 2.87 28.82 3.73
CA ILE A 209 4.14 28.87 2.98
C ILE A 209 3.82 29.38 1.57
N GLN A 210 4.41 30.53 1.23
CA GLN A 210 4.33 31.10 -0.11
C GLN A 210 5.56 30.70 -0.91
N VAL A 211 5.36 29.91 -1.94
CA VAL A 211 6.42 29.46 -2.85
C VAL A 211 6.48 30.36 -4.10
N LYS A 212 7.68 30.62 -4.59
CA LYS A 212 7.90 31.32 -5.86
C LYS A 212 7.99 30.29 -6.99
N SER A 213 6.85 29.93 -7.58
CA SER A 213 6.81 28.94 -8.66
C SER A 213 7.32 29.55 -9.96
N ASN A 214 8.39 28.99 -10.50
CA ASN A 214 8.99 29.42 -11.78
C ASN A 214 8.66 28.46 -12.93
N MET A 215 8.40 27.20 -12.62
CA MET A 215 8.14 26.15 -13.61
C MET A 215 7.10 25.16 -13.10
N ALA A 216 6.28 24.62 -14.01
CA ALA A 216 5.38 23.50 -13.74
C ALA A 216 5.83 22.31 -14.58
N VAL A 217 6.03 21.17 -13.94
CA VAL A 217 6.56 19.94 -14.55
C VAL A 217 5.65 18.78 -14.19
N ASP A 218 5.41 17.85 -15.11
CA ASP A 218 4.48 16.72 -14.93
C ASP A 218 5.16 15.36 -14.71
N SER A 219 6.51 15.35 -14.66
CA SER A 219 7.32 14.16 -14.37
C SER A 219 8.16 14.36 -13.11
N LEU A 220 8.05 13.42 -12.16
CA LEU A 220 8.87 13.42 -10.94
C LEU A 220 10.35 13.21 -11.26
N GLU A 221 10.64 12.41 -12.28
CA GLU A 221 12.00 12.13 -12.74
C GLU A 221 12.64 13.42 -13.28
N SER A 222 11.89 14.15 -14.11
CA SER A 222 12.35 15.44 -14.63
C SER A 222 12.56 16.47 -13.52
N ILE A 223 11.64 16.55 -12.57
CA ILE A 223 11.80 17.43 -11.38
C ILE A 223 13.08 17.08 -10.62
N SER A 224 13.32 15.78 -10.36
CA SER A 224 14.50 15.34 -9.62
C SER A 224 15.81 15.71 -10.35
N LEU A 225 15.86 15.57 -11.67
CA LEU A 225 17.00 15.99 -12.48
C LEU A 225 17.19 17.50 -12.43
N MET A 226 16.11 18.27 -12.59
CA MET A 226 16.18 19.75 -12.57
C MET A 226 16.62 20.29 -11.21
N VAL A 227 16.15 19.66 -10.11
CA VAL A 227 16.60 20.00 -8.75
C VAL A 227 18.08 19.67 -8.59
N ALA A 228 18.55 18.52 -9.07
CA ALA A 228 19.97 18.14 -9.01
C ALA A 228 20.90 19.12 -9.76
N GLU A 229 20.39 19.75 -10.83
CA GLU A 229 21.08 20.79 -11.59
C GLU A 229 20.94 22.21 -10.99
N GLY A 230 20.34 22.31 -9.78
CA GLY A 230 20.26 23.58 -9.05
C GLY A 230 19.16 24.53 -9.51
N LEU A 231 18.18 24.09 -10.32
CA LEU A 231 17.12 24.96 -10.86
C LEU A 231 16.09 25.36 -9.79
N GLY A 232 16.12 24.73 -8.61
CA GLY A 232 15.24 25.06 -7.50
C GLY A 232 14.96 23.87 -6.57
N VAL A 233 13.84 23.94 -5.88
CA VAL A 233 13.38 22.91 -4.94
C VAL A 233 11.99 22.43 -5.33
N SER A 234 11.60 21.22 -4.86
CA SER A 234 10.25 20.72 -5.10
C SER A 234 9.74 19.90 -3.93
N ILE A 235 8.42 19.69 -3.87
CA ILE A 235 7.79 18.73 -2.96
C ILE A 235 7.34 17.55 -3.80
N VAL A 236 7.77 16.34 -3.41
CA VAL A 236 7.49 15.10 -4.14
C VAL A 236 7.12 13.97 -3.18
N PRO A 237 6.33 12.98 -3.62
CA PRO A 237 6.15 11.77 -2.84
C PRO A 237 7.42 10.92 -2.87
N LEU A 238 7.89 10.50 -1.70
CA LEU A 238 8.98 9.55 -1.56
C LEU A 238 8.43 8.13 -1.73
N ARG A 239 8.71 7.54 -2.88
CA ARG A 239 8.21 6.22 -3.27
C ARG A 239 9.13 5.12 -2.74
N SER A 240 8.57 4.04 -2.22
CA SER A 240 9.32 2.94 -1.60
C SER A 240 10.27 2.19 -2.55
N HIS A 241 10.01 2.24 -3.86
CA HIS A 241 10.83 1.59 -4.91
C HIS A 241 11.60 2.61 -5.75
N CYS A 242 12.04 3.71 -5.14
CA CYS A 242 12.70 4.76 -5.90
C CYS A 242 14.21 4.63 -5.92
N HIS A 243 14.70 3.91 -6.91
CA HIS A 243 16.02 4.22 -7.47
C HIS A 243 15.98 5.50 -8.33
N ASN A 244 14.86 6.23 -8.38
CA ASN A 244 14.56 7.23 -9.40
C ASN A 244 14.68 8.68 -8.92
N LEU A 245 14.92 8.95 -7.64
CA LEU A 245 15.42 10.24 -7.24
C LEU A 245 16.92 10.29 -7.55
N ASN A 246 17.35 11.33 -8.26
CA ASN A 246 18.78 11.52 -8.52
C ASN A 246 19.54 11.50 -7.20
N SER A 247 20.59 10.68 -7.12
CA SER A 247 21.40 10.52 -5.90
C SER A 247 22.07 11.82 -5.43
N LYS A 248 22.07 12.84 -6.27
CA LYS A 248 22.61 14.16 -5.96
C LYS A 248 21.64 15.09 -5.24
N VAL A 249 20.33 14.77 -5.15
CA VAL A 249 19.40 15.65 -4.43
C VAL A 249 19.44 15.38 -2.93
N VAL A 250 19.28 16.47 -2.17
CA VAL A 250 19.08 16.41 -0.71
C VAL A 250 17.60 16.22 -0.44
N ILE A 251 17.27 15.29 0.48
CA ILE A 251 15.90 14.97 0.86
C ILE A 251 15.66 15.46 2.27
N SER A 252 14.66 16.30 2.46
CA SER A 252 14.24 16.82 3.77
C SER A 252 12.76 16.51 4.04
N PRO A 253 12.35 16.24 5.29
CA PRO A 253 10.94 16.03 5.62
C PRO A 253 10.10 17.27 5.27
N PHE A 254 8.89 17.07 4.74
CA PHE A 254 7.93 18.16 4.54
C PHE A 254 6.99 18.28 5.74
N GLY A 255 7.30 19.20 6.64
CA GLY A 255 6.58 19.43 7.89
C GLY A 255 7.07 18.60 9.07
N LYS A 256 6.61 18.98 10.27
CA LYS A 256 6.96 18.28 11.53
C LYS A 256 6.32 16.89 11.64
N LYS A 257 5.15 16.69 11.04
CA LYS A 257 4.46 15.40 10.95
C LYS A 257 4.47 14.95 9.51
N PRO A 258 4.77 13.67 9.22
CA PRO A 258 4.77 13.17 7.86
C PRO A 258 3.40 13.32 7.21
N ILE A 259 3.34 14.06 6.11
CA ILE A 259 2.18 14.14 5.24
C ILE A 259 2.34 13.05 4.20
N LYS A 260 1.34 12.18 4.05
CA LYS A 260 1.44 11.00 3.19
C LYS A 260 0.46 11.08 2.03
N ARG A 261 0.91 10.73 0.85
CA ARG A 261 0.06 10.39 -0.28
C ARG A 261 -0.32 8.92 -0.17
N ILE A 262 -1.61 8.62 -0.13
CA ILE A 262 -2.08 7.24 -0.20
C ILE A 262 -2.27 6.87 -1.67
N VAL A 263 -1.75 5.71 -2.05
CA VAL A 263 -1.90 5.13 -3.38
C VAL A 263 -2.66 3.82 -3.25
N GLY A 264 -3.59 3.60 -4.14
CA GLY A 264 -4.42 2.40 -4.14
C GLY A 264 -4.96 2.09 -5.52
N LEU A 265 -5.70 0.99 -5.57
CA LEU A 265 -6.35 0.50 -6.76
C LEU A 265 -7.86 0.75 -6.67
N ILE A 266 -8.45 1.30 -7.73
CA ILE A 266 -9.89 1.47 -7.88
C ILE A 266 -10.41 0.44 -8.86
N GLN A 267 -11.55 -0.18 -8.54
CA GLN A 267 -12.32 -1.03 -9.44
C GLN A 267 -13.81 -0.84 -9.21
N ARG A 268 -14.64 -1.27 -10.16
CA ARG A 268 -16.09 -1.35 -9.95
C ARG A 268 -16.44 -2.45 -8.93
N VAL A 269 -17.51 -2.24 -8.17
CA VAL A 269 -18.09 -3.27 -7.29
C VAL A 269 -18.46 -4.52 -8.12
N ALA A 270 -19.15 -4.32 -9.26
CA ALA A 270 -19.48 -5.38 -10.22
C ALA A 270 -18.42 -5.46 -11.33
N ASN A 271 -17.21 -5.93 -11.02
CA ASN A 271 -16.13 -6.07 -11.98
C ASN A 271 -15.98 -7.54 -12.42
N PRO A 272 -16.13 -7.87 -13.71
CA PRO A 272 -15.89 -9.24 -14.20
C PRO A 272 -14.48 -9.76 -13.92
N ASN A 273 -13.49 -8.86 -13.88
CA ASN A 273 -12.08 -9.16 -13.63
C ASN A 273 -11.65 -8.88 -12.18
N ALA A 274 -12.63 -8.84 -11.22
CA ALA A 274 -12.34 -8.50 -9.81
C ALA A 274 -11.26 -9.38 -9.18
N GLU A 275 -11.20 -10.66 -9.55
CA GLU A 275 -10.20 -11.59 -9.06
C GLU A 275 -8.79 -11.25 -9.54
N LEU A 276 -8.64 -10.87 -10.82
CA LEU A 276 -7.35 -10.40 -11.38
C LEU A 276 -6.88 -9.10 -10.72
N ILE A 277 -7.83 -8.19 -10.45
CA ILE A 277 -7.55 -6.95 -9.72
C ILE A 277 -7.10 -7.26 -8.29
N ARG A 278 -7.72 -8.24 -7.61
CA ARG A 278 -7.31 -8.70 -6.28
C ARG A 278 -5.90 -9.27 -6.29
N VAL A 279 -5.57 -10.12 -7.27
CA VAL A 279 -4.20 -10.66 -7.44
C VAL A 279 -3.18 -9.53 -7.64
N LEU A 280 -3.47 -8.56 -8.50
CA LEU A 280 -2.59 -7.41 -8.71
C LEU A 280 -2.42 -6.60 -7.41
N HIS A 281 -3.49 -6.36 -6.65
CA HIS A 281 -3.45 -5.65 -5.38
C HIS A 281 -2.57 -6.38 -4.35
N GLU A 282 -2.72 -7.71 -4.19
CA GLU A 282 -1.92 -8.52 -3.28
C GLU A 282 -0.42 -8.45 -3.63
N ILE A 283 -0.08 -8.52 -4.92
CA ILE A 283 1.30 -8.38 -5.39
C ILE A 283 1.84 -6.98 -5.07
N LEU A 284 1.06 -5.92 -5.30
CA LEU A 284 1.44 -4.54 -4.98
C LEU A 284 1.68 -4.37 -3.49
N MET A 285 0.80 -4.87 -2.63
CA MET A 285 0.95 -4.87 -1.17
C MET A 285 2.24 -5.59 -0.74
N SER A 286 2.48 -6.80 -1.25
CA SER A 286 3.68 -7.59 -0.95
C SER A 286 4.96 -6.83 -1.33
N LYS A 287 4.99 -6.23 -2.52
CA LYS A 287 6.15 -5.46 -3.01
C LYS A 287 6.37 -4.19 -2.20
N THR A 288 5.31 -3.49 -1.79
CA THR A 288 5.42 -2.31 -0.91
C THR A 288 6.03 -2.67 0.44
N ASN A 289 5.56 -3.76 1.06
CA ASN A 289 6.08 -4.21 2.36
C ASN A 289 7.55 -4.65 2.29
N GLN A 290 7.95 -5.37 1.21
CA GLN A 290 9.34 -5.74 0.99
C GLN A 290 10.27 -4.54 0.87
N ALA A 291 9.84 -3.48 0.19
CA ALA A 291 10.63 -2.27 0.04
C ALA A 291 10.79 -1.48 1.34
N MET A 292 9.77 -1.48 2.20
CA MET A 292 9.86 -0.82 3.51
C MET A 292 10.82 -1.53 4.46
N SER A 293 10.91 -2.86 4.42
CA SER A 293 11.85 -3.62 5.24
C SER A 293 13.31 -3.40 4.83
N THR A 294 13.59 -3.24 3.55
CA THR A 294 14.95 -3.00 3.02
C THR A 294 15.48 -1.57 3.28
N GLN A 295 14.61 -0.62 3.62
CA GLN A 295 15.01 0.76 3.94
C GLN A 295 15.30 0.98 5.44
N ASN A 296 14.95 0.02 6.30
CA ASN A 296 15.18 0.08 7.75
C ASN A 296 16.44 -0.69 8.20
N ASP A 297 17.09 -1.41 7.30
CA ASP A 297 18.41 -2.04 7.46
C ASP A 297 19.50 -1.17 6.80
#